data_be52c37279de107779ad1653cef5f3c4
#
_entry.id   be52c37279de107779ad1653cef5f3c4
#
_cell.length_a   1.000
_cell.length_b   1.000
_cell.length_c   1.000
_cell.angle_alpha   90.00
_cell.angle_beta   90.00
_cell.angle_gamma   90.00
#
_symmetry.space_group_name_H-M   'P 1'
#
loop_
_entity.id
_entity.type
_entity.pdbx_description
1 polymer ?
#
loop_
_entity_poly.entity_id
_entity_poly.type
_entity_poly.pdbx_seq_one_letter_code
_entity_poly.pdbx_strand_id
1 'polypeptide(L)'
;MPMPRPQHLRQVSASPRAKGFKPVGSPMEGRGWVILQLDELEALRLADLEGLYQEGAADLMGVSRVTFGRILQQARTKVATALIEGRGLLFGAGPVLPSTEPQMEGRSLCPIHGGPRRRGRTCHCIPSPNPLLP
;
A
#
# COMPACT_ATOMS: atom_id res chain seq x y z
N MET A 1 -3.38 35.19 2.74
CA MET A 1 -3.78 33.76 2.76
C MET A 1 -2.81 33.00 3.62
N PRO A 2 -3.30 32.30 4.64
CA PRO A 2 -2.40 31.46 5.39
C PRO A 2 -1.87 30.34 4.48
N MET A 3 -0.56 30.22 4.39
CA MET A 3 0.06 29.11 3.71
C MET A 3 -0.38 27.81 4.39
N PRO A 4 -0.75 26.78 3.63
CA PRO A 4 -1.01 25.49 4.24
C PRO A 4 0.26 25.04 4.97
N ARG A 5 0.08 24.55 6.19
CA ARG A 5 1.18 24.02 6.97
C ARG A 5 1.89 22.93 6.20
N PRO A 6 3.20 23.00 5.98
CA PRO A 6 3.91 21.93 5.30
C PRO A 6 3.70 20.63 6.06
N GLN A 7 3.34 19.60 5.33
CA GLN A 7 3.18 18.27 5.92
C GLN A 7 4.55 17.73 6.28
N HIS A 8 4.69 17.29 7.52
CA HIS A 8 5.91 16.60 7.92
C HIS A 8 6.02 15.27 7.18
N LEU A 9 7.22 14.95 6.73
CA LEU A 9 7.51 13.66 6.11
C LEU A 9 7.36 12.55 7.15
N ARG A 10 6.70 11.46 6.77
CA ARG A 10 6.50 10.30 7.63
C ARG A 10 7.47 9.21 7.25
N GLN A 11 7.96 8.51 8.23
CA GLN A 11 8.81 7.36 7.99
C GLN A 11 7.96 6.14 7.61
N VAL A 12 8.36 5.50 6.53
CA VAL A 12 7.73 4.28 6.02
C VAL A 12 8.80 3.22 5.90
N SER A 13 8.64 2.11 6.60
CA SER A 13 9.67 1.08 6.69
C SER A 13 9.65 0.08 5.54
N ALA A 14 8.57 -0.03 4.81
CA ALA A 14 8.46 -1.00 3.72
C ALA A 14 7.64 -0.44 2.56
N SER A 15 8.09 -0.76 1.35
CA SER A 15 7.30 -0.50 0.17
C SER A 15 6.34 -1.66 -0.09
N PRO A 16 5.12 -1.40 -0.56
CA PRO A 16 4.20 -2.47 -0.90
C PRO A 16 4.74 -3.29 -2.06
N ARG A 17 4.52 -4.60 -2.03
CA ARG A 17 4.93 -5.50 -3.10
C ARG A 17 4.07 -5.34 -4.36
N ALA A 18 2.87 -4.88 -4.21
CA ALA A 18 1.95 -4.61 -5.32
C ALA A 18 1.79 -3.11 -5.53
N LYS A 19 1.49 -2.70 -6.75
CA LYS A 19 1.18 -1.30 -7.05
C LYS A 19 -0.26 -0.93 -6.72
N GLY A 20 -1.09 -1.91 -6.54
CA GLY A 20 -2.50 -1.73 -6.25
C GLY A 20 -3.25 -3.04 -6.26
N PHE A 21 -4.54 -2.95 -6.03
CA PHE A 21 -5.46 -4.08 -6.06
C PHE A 21 -6.70 -3.70 -6.87
N LYS A 22 -7.29 -4.65 -7.53
CA LYS A 22 -8.53 -4.44 -8.25
C LYS A 22 -9.51 -5.57 -7.99
N PRO A 23 -10.83 -5.31 -8.11
CA PRO A 23 -11.82 -6.35 -7.92
C PRO A 23 -11.65 -7.51 -8.91
N VAL A 24 -11.83 -8.71 -8.43
CA VAL A 24 -11.80 -9.92 -9.26
C VAL A 24 -13.18 -10.15 -9.86
N GLY A 25 -13.22 -10.59 -11.11
CA GLY A 25 -14.46 -10.99 -11.76
C GLY A 25 -15.32 -9.84 -12.30
N SER A 26 -14.85 -8.62 -12.23
CA SER A 26 -15.57 -7.46 -12.74
C SER A 26 -14.62 -6.54 -13.48
N PRO A 27 -15.04 -6.01 -14.64
CA PRO A 27 -14.25 -4.99 -15.31
C PRO A 27 -14.22 -3.72 -14.46
N MET A 28 -13.09 -3.02 -14.51
CA MET A 28 -12.92 -1.75 -13.77
C MET A 28 -13.67 -0.58 -14.39
N GLU A 29 -14.26 -0.77 -15.54
CA GLU A 29 -14.97 0.28 -16.26
C GLU A 29 -16.07 0.93 -15.42
N GLY A 30 -15.98 2.24 -15.25
CA GLY A 30 -16.95 3.04 -14.53
C GLY A 30 -16.88 2.98 -13.01
N ARG A 31 -15.96 2.23 -12.42
CA ARG A 31 -15.90 2.07 -10.95
C ARG A 31 -14.97 3.01 -10.24
N GLY A 32 -13.94 3.50 -10.93
CA GLY A 32 -12.97 4.41 -10.34
C GLY A 32 -11.98 3.72 -9.40
N TRP A 33 -10.99 4.50 -8.96
CA TRP A 33 -9.90 4.04 -8.12
C TRP A 33 -9.86 4.87 -6.84
N VAL A 34 -9.53 4.21 -5.75
CA VAL A 34 -9.21 4.87 -4.48
C VAL A 34 -7.69 4.90 -4.35
N ILE A 35 -7.12 6.07 -4.13
CA ILE A 35 -5.68 6.23 -3.95
C ILE A 35 -5.36 6.16 -2.47
N LEU A 36 -4.64 5.12 -2.08
CA LEU A 36 -4.15 4.95 -0.73
C LEU A 36 -2.69 5.41 -0.69
N GLN A 37 -2.42 6.45 0.10
CA GLN A 37 -1.07 6.99 0.20
C GLN A 37 -0.16 6.04 0.98
N LEU A 38 1.15 6.12 0.77
CA LEU A 38 2.09 5.23 1.46
C LEU A 38 2.09 5.41 2.97
N ASP A 39 1.88 6.63 3.46
CA ASP A 39 1.76 6.88 4.89
C ASP A 39 0.51 6.23 5.49
N GLU A 40 -0.59 6.27 4.74
CA GLU A 40 -1.83 5.59 5.13
C GLU A 40 -1.65 4.07 5.15
N LEU A 41 -0.96 3.52 4.15
CA LEU A 41 -0.64 2.10 4.09
C LEU A 41 0.25 1.67 5.25
N GLU A 42 1.26 2.48 5.59
CA GLU A 42 2.14 2.22 6.73
C GLU A 42 1.37 2.26 8.05
N ALA A 43 0.44 3.20 8.21
CA ALA A 43 -0.41 3.25 9.39
C ALA A 43 -1.25 1.97 9.54
N LEU A 44 -1.81 1.47 8.44
CA LEU A 44 -2.52 0.20 8.45
C LEU A 44 -1.60 -0.97 8.82
N ARG A 45 -0.40 -0.99 8.26
CA ARG A 45 0.56 -2.04 8.55
C ARG A 45 0.91 -2.08 10.04
N LEU A 46 1.22 -0.93 10.61
CA LEU A 46 1.63 -0.84 12.01
C LEU A 46 0.48 -1.14 12.98
N ALA A 47 -0.70 -0.61 12.71
CA ALA A 47 -1.83 -0.76 13.62
C ALA A 47 -2.58 -2.08 13.44
N ASP A 48 -2.85 -2.46 12.20
CA ASP A 48 -3.76 -3.56 11.90
C ASP A 48 -3.04 -4.86 11.56
N LEU A 49 -1.85 -4.81 10.98
CA LEU A 49 -1.06 -6.00 10.68
C LEU A 49 -0.12 -6.36 11.84
N GLU A 50 0.64 -5.39 12.33
CA GLU A 50 1.59 -5.61 13.42
C GLU A 50 0.93 -5.52 14.81
N GLY A 51 -0.25 -4.93 14.90
CA GLY A 51 -0.99 -4.83 16.15
C GLY A 51 -0.42 -3.85 17.16
N LEU A 52 0.31 -2.84 16.72
CA LEU A 52 0.90 -1.85 17.61
C LEU A 52 -0.15 -0.86 18.11
N TYR A 53 0.06 -0.38 19.35
CA TYR A 53 -0.73 0.73 19.85
C TYR A 53 -0.41 2.02 19.09
N GLN A 54 -1.37 2.95 19.06
CA GLN A 54 -1.23 4.19 18.32
C GLN A 54 0.01 5.01 18.70
N GLU A 55 0.37 5.02 19.98
CA GLU A 55 1.57 5.73 20.45
C GLU A 55 2.86 5.16 19.85
N GLY A 56 3.02 3.84 19.93
CA GLY A 56 4.19 3.16 19.37
C GLY A 56 4.26 3.28 17.86
N ALA A 57 3.13 3.14 17.19
CA ALA A 57 3.05 3.29 15.74
C ALA A 57 3.36 4.74 15.32
N ALA A 58 2.83 5.71 16.02
CA ALA A 58 3.10 7.13 15.75
C ALA A 58 4.59 7.45 15.89
N ASP A 59 5.23 6.93 16.91
CA ASP A 59 6.67 7.11 17.12
C ASP A 59 7.48 6.56 15.96
N LEU A 60 7.14 5.38 15.48
CA LEU A 60 7.81 4.76 14.33
C LEU A 60 7.64 5.56 13.04
N MET A 61 6.49 6.20 12.85
CA MET A 61 6.24 7.06 11.70
C MET A 61 6.77 8.49 11.87
N GLY A 62 7.24 8.85 13.06
CA GLY A 62 7.72 10.19 13.35
C GLY A 62 6.62 11.25 13.37
N VAL A 63 5.41 10.89 13.77
CA VAL A 63 4.26 11.79 13.85
C VAL A 63 3.65 11.74 15.26
N SER A 64 2.80 12.72 15.56
CA SER A 64 2.04 12.71 16.82
C SER A 64 0.98 11.61 16.80
N ARG A 65 0.56 11.18 17.97
CA ARG A 65 -0.53 10.21 18.11
C ARG A 65 -1.82 10.67 17.41
N VAL A 66 -2.13 11.96 17.54
CA VAL A 66 -3.33 12.54 16.91
C VAL A 66 -3.22 12.48 15.38
N THR A 67 -2.07 12.83 14.85
CA THR A 67 -1.81 12.75 13.41
C THR A 67 -1.88 11.30 12.92
N PHE A 68 -1.28 10.38 13.64
CA PHE A 68 -1.36 8.95 13.33
C PHE A 68 -2.82 8.48 13.30
N GLY A 69 -3.62 8.85 14.29
CA GLY A 69 -5.04 8.50 14.35
C GLY A 69 -5.82 8.98 13.14
N ARG A 70 -5.53 10.19 12.67
CA ARG A 70 -6.15 10.75 11.45
C ARG A 70 -5.74 9.99 10.20
N ILE A 71 -4.44 9.70 10.07
CA ILE A 71 -3.91 8.93 8.94
C ILE A 71 -4.57 7.55 8.91
N LEU A 72 -4.61 6.87 10.03
CA LEU A 72 -5.21 5.55 10.16
C LEU A 72 -6.70 5.57 9.83
N GLN A 73 -7.44 6.57 10.32
CA GLN A 73 -8.86 6.72 10.04
C GLN A 73 -9.11 6.90 8.55
N GLN A 74 -8.35 7.75 7.89
CA GLN A 74 -8.45 7.95 6.44
C GLN A 74 -8.12 6.66 5.69
N ALA A 75 -7.09 5.97 6.10
CA ALA A 75 -6.68 4.71 5.48
C ALA A 75 -7.79 3.66 5.57
N ARG A 76 -8.36 3.48 6.74
CA ARG A 76 -9.45 2.54 6.96
C ARG A 76 -10.69 2.89 6.14
N THR A 77 -11.04 4.17 6.08
CA THR A 77 -12.19 4.64 5.27
C THR A 77 -11.96 4.35 3.79
N LYS A 78 -10.77 4.62 3.28
CA LYS A 78 -10.43 4.35 1.87
C LYS A 78 -10.50 2.87 1.54
N VAL A 79 -9.93 2.02 2.39
CA VAL A 79 -9.95 0.57 2.18
C VAL A 79 -11.40 0.06 2.23
N ALA A 80 -12.18 0.50 3.21
CA ALA A 80 -13.59 0.11 3.32
C ALA A 80 -14.40 0.56 2.10
N THR A 81 -14.16 1.77 1.61
CA THR A 81 -14.82 2.28 0.40
C THR A 81 -14.51 1.39 -0.80
N ALA A 82 -13.24 1.05 -1.00
CA ALA A 82 -12.84 0.20 -2.11
C ALA A 82 -13.48 -1.19 -2.02
N LEU A 83 -13.49 -1.78 -0.84
CA LEU A 83 -14.07 -3.11 -0.62
C LEU A 83 -15.58 -3.15 -0.80
N ILE A 84 -16.28 -2.16 -0.27
CA ILE A 84 -17.75 -2.13 -0.30
C ILE A 84 -18.27 -1.71 -1.68
N GLU A 85 -17.66 -0.72 -2.29
CA GLU A 85 -18.09 -0.20 -3.59
C GLU A 85 -17.47 -0.94 -4.78
N GLY A 86 -16.57 -1.88 -4.54
CA GLY A 86 -15.89 -2.61 -5.61
C GLY A 86 -14.98 -1.75 -6.45
N ARG A 87 -14.30 -0.78 -5.83
CA ARG A 87 -13.34 0.07 -6.50
C ARG A 87 -11.94 -0.53 -6.40
N GLY A 88 -11.07 -0.16 -7.35
CA GLY A 88 -9.66 -0.51 -7.26
C GLY A 88 -8.93 0.34 -6.21
N LEU A 89 -7.85 -0.20 -5.68
CA LEU A 89 -6.93 0.50 -4.81
C LEU A 89 -5.62 0.71 -5.55
N LEU A 90 -5.14 1.95 -5.59
CA LEU A 90 -3.80 2.29 -6.07
C LEU A 90 -3.00 2.89 -4.94
N PHE A 91 -1.73 2.55 -4.87
CA PHE A 91 -0.84 3.11 -3.86
C PHE A 91 -0.15 4.35 -4.42
N GLY A 92 -0.36 5.48 -3.74
CA GLY A 92 0.27 6.75 -4.07
C GLY A 92 1.53 6.97 -3.26
N ALA A 93 2.37 7.92 -3.69
CA ALA A 93 3.63 8.19 -3.00
C ALA A 93 3.44 8.84 -1.63
N GLY A 94 2.56 9.83 -1.52
CA GLY A 94 2.32 10.55 -0.28
C GLY A 94 3.54 11.27 0.28
N PRO A 95 3.39 11.95 1.43
CA PRO A 95 4.49 12.63 2.11
C PRO A 95 5.29 11.63 2.96
N VAL A 96 6.13 10.81 2.31
CA VAL A 96 6.91 9.77 2.97
C VAL A 96 8.39 9.93 2.68
N LEU A 97 9.20 9.53 3.65
CA LEU A 97 10.63 9.37 3.44
C LEU A 97 10.85 7.95 2.91
N PRO A 98 11.54 7.81 1.75
CA PRO A 98 11.86 6.48 1.27
C PRO A 98 12.75 5.76 2.28
N SER A 99 12.47 4.50 2.51
CA SER A 99 13.40 3.65 3.22
C SER A 99 14.69 3.59 2.42
N THR A 100 15.82 3.70 3.12
CA THR A 100 17.14 3.71 2.51
C THR A 100 17.56 2.36 1.91
N GLU A 101 16.71 1.38 1.95
CA GLU A 101 17.00 0.14 1.27
C GLU A 101 16.95 0.37 -0.24
N PRO A 102 18.02 0.04 -0.96
CA PRO A 102 17.98 0.11 -2.41
C PRO A 102 16.84 -0.81 -2.84
N GLN A 103 15.78 -0.19 -3.33
CA GLN A 103 14.83 -0.94 -4.10
C GLN A 103 15.66 -1.51 -5.25
N MET A 104 15.93 -2.79 -5.17
CA MET A 104 16.24 -3.48 -6.40
C MET A 104 15.05 -3.21 -7.29
N GLU A 105 15.18 -2.26 -8.18
CA GLU A 105 14.28 -2.11 -9.31
C GLU A 105 14.23 -3.48 -9.97
N GLY A 106 13.25 -4.25 -9.49
CA GLY A 106 13.21 -5.64 -9.83
C GLY A 106 12.94 -5.74 -11.30
N ARG A 107 13.87 -6.19 -12.02
CA ARG A 107 13.54 -7.07 -13.11
C ARG A 107 12.48 -7.98 -12.54
N SER A 108 11.24 -7.85 -12.99
CA SER A 108 10.18 -8.70 -12.48
C SER A 108 10.49 -10.13 -12.88
N LEU A 109 11.21 -10.79 -12.00
CA LEU A 109 11.49 -12.21 -12.13
C LEU A 109 10.18 -12.95 -11.89
N CYS A 110 9.85 -13.86 -12.77
CA CYS A 110 8.74 -14.74 -12.51
C CYS A 110 9.06 -15.55 -11.25
N PRO A 111 8.24 -15.49 -10.18
CA PRO A 111 8.54 -16.16 -8.94
C PRO A 111 8.59 -17.71 -9.08
N ILE A 112 8.05 -18.24 -10.16
CA ILE A 112 8.02 -19.69 -10.41
C ILE A 112 9.19 -20.12 -11.29
N HIS A 113 9.53 -19.32 -12.28
CA HIS A 113 10.56 -19.69 -13.25
C HIS A 113 11.93 -19.05 -13.01
N GLY A 114 12.00 -18.07 -12.10
CA GLY A 114 13.26 -17.39 -11.77
C GLY A 114 13.90 -16.64 -12.93
N GLY A 115 13.23 -16.55 -14.07
CA GLY A 115 13.74 -15.92 -15.28
C GLY A 115 13.09 -14.58 -15.60
N PRO A 116 13.73 -13.75 -16.45
CA PRO A 116 13.15 -12.48 -16.84
C PRO A 116 11.86 -12.72 -17.62
N ARG A 117 10.83 -11.93 -17.29
CA ARG A 117 9.59 -11.95 -18.06
C ARG A 117 9.88 -11.52 -19.50
N ARG A 118 9.53 -12.35 -20.44
CA ARG A 118 9.60 -11.97 -21.85
C ARG A 118 8.58 -10.88 -22.13
N ARG A 119 9.02 -9.87 -22.89
CA ARG A 119 8.13 -8.79 -23.32
C ARG A 119 6.88 -9.37 -23.99
N GLY A 120 5.71 -8.88 -23.57
CA GLY A 120 4.45 -9.16 -24.23
C GLY A 120 3.76 -10.44 -23.84
N ARG A 121 4.28 -11.19 -22.88
CA ARG A 121 3.57 -12.35 -22.34
C ARG A 121 3.36 -12.17 -20.85
N THR A 122 2.11 -12.02 -20.48
CA THR A 122 1.72 -12.23 -19.10
C THR A 122 2.14 -13.65 -18.73
N CYS A 123 3.04 -13.75 -17.79
CA CYS A 123 3.34 -15.04 -17.23
C CYS A 123 2.07 -15.55 -16.54
N HIS A 124 1.49 -16.60 -17.06
CA HIS A 124 0.36 -17.29 -16.42
C HIS A 124 0.79 -18.10 -15.19
N CYS A 125 2.02 -17.91 -14.75
CA CYS A 125 2.45 -18.46 -13.49
C CYS A 125 1.79 -17.65 -12.37
N ILE A 126 0.51 -17.87 -12.18
CA ILE A 126 -0.13 -17.50 -10.95
C ILE A 126 0.50 -18.38 -9.90
N PRO A 127 1.24 -17.84 -8.92
CA PRO A 127 1.56 -18.64 -7.76
C PRO A 127 0.23 -19.20 -7.29
N SER A 128 0.16 -20.50 -7.16
CA SER A 128 -1.01 -21.18 -6.62
C SER A 128 -1.58 -20.29 -5.53
N PRO A 129 -2.85 -19.89 -5.60
CA PRO A 129 -3.39 -18.87 -4.72
C PRO A 129 -3.19 -19.21 -3.27
N ASN A 130 -2.76 -20.40 -3.01
CA ASN A 130 -2.36 -20.72 -1.67
C ASN A 130 -1.54 -22.00 -1.60
N PRO A 131 -0.22 -21.92 -1.76
CA PRO A 131 0.61 -23.07 -1.43
C PRO A 131 0.55 -23.42 0.05
N LEU A 132 -0.03 -22.53 0.87
CA LEU A 132 -0.17 -22.69 2.31
C LEU A 132 -1.62 -22.88 2.71
N LEU A 133 -2.54 -22.58 1.85
CA LEU A 133 -3.87 -23.09 1.99
C LEU A 133 -3.86 -24.48 1.44
N PRO A 134 -4.04 -25.40 2.33
CA PRO A 134 -4.35 -26.74 1.86
C PRO A 134 -5.56 -26.69 0.98
#